data_631050f5632149cfbaf4cd0c8d63bc01
#
_entry.id   631050f5632149cfbaf4cd0c8d63bc01
#
_cell.length_a   1.000
_cell.length_b   1.000
_cell.length_c   1.000
_cell.angle_alpha   90.00
_cell.angle_beta   90.00
_cell.angle_gamma   90.00
#
_symmetry.space_group_name_H-M   'P 1'
#
loop_
_entity.id
_entity.type
_entity.pdbx_description
1 polymer ?
#
loop_
_entity_poly.entity_id
_entity_poly.type
_entity_poly.pdbx_seq_one_letter_code
_entity_poly.pdbx_strand_id
1 'polypeptide(L)'
;MNPLTEQSTMTETVVQNSATAILTSIFYQALADSIIWLVVAAVVIVCDLFFGCEAARKRGERVRISRAVRRTVNKMCEYLCWVMLGITISIGFAADWLKYLIFAIIYGNELSSCLSNYCLLYTSPSPR
;
A
#
# COMPACT_ATOMS: atom_id res chain seq x y z
N MET A 1 -33.27 2.74 40.00
CA MET A 1 -32.18 3.29 39.20
C MET A 1 -31.84 4.69 39.64
N ASN A 2 -30.57 4.93 39.91
CA ASN A 2 -30.13 6.24 40.35
C ASN A 2 -29.92 7.15 39.15
N PRO A 3 -30.58 8.32 39.05
CA PRO A 3 -30.44 9.22 37.87
C PRO A 3 -29.02 9.68 37.63
N LEU A 4 -28.18 9.71 38.68
CA LEU A 4 -26.76 10.05 38.56
C LEU A 4 -25.92 9.00 37.80
N THR A 5 -26.26 7.71 37.98
CA THR A 5 -25.61 6.61 37.27
C THR A 5 -26.01 6.57 35.78
N GLU A 6 -27.25 6.86 35.49
CA GLU A 6 -27.76 6.93 34.11
C GLU A 6 -27.15 8.09 33.36
N GLN A 7 -26.99 9.23 33.99
CA GLN A 7 -26.33 10.42 33.39
C GLN A 7 -24.84 10.21 33.17
N SER A 8 -24.14 9.50 34.06
CA SER A 8 -22.71 9.20 33.85
C SER A 8 -22.49 8.21 32.71
N THR A 9 -23.33 7.18 32.59
CA THR A 9 -23.24 6.24 31.46
C THR A 9 -23.56 6.88 30.12
N MET A 10 -24.53 7.78 30.05
CA MET A 10 -24.85 8.55 28.87
C MET A 10 -23.67 9.45 28.46
N THR A 11 -23.06 10.13 29.41
CA THR A 11 -21.90 11.00 29.16
C THR A 11 -20.70 10.22 28.64
N GLU A 12 -20.39 9.08 29.24
CA GLU A 12 -19.32 8.19 28.80
C GLU A 12 -19.57 7.67 27.37
N THR A 13 -20.79 7.28 27.06
CA THR A 13 -21.16 6.80 25.72
C THR A 13 -21.02 7.90 24.67
N VAL A 14 -21.46 9.13 24.98
CA VAL A 14 -21.34 10.29 24.08
C VAL A 14 -19.86 10.64 23.85
N VAL A 15 -19.03 10.66 24.88
CA VAL A 15 -17.60 10.93 24.78
C VAL A 15 -16.91 9.84 23.94
N GLN A 16 -17.23 8.60 24.17
CA GLN A 16 -16.67 7.46 23.43
C GLN A 16 -17.05 7.52 21.94
N ASN A 17 -18.31 7.80 21.64
CA ASN A 17 -18.79 7.94 20.25
C ASN A 17 -18.14 9.13 19.55
N SER A 18 -17.97 10.25 20.23
CA SER A 18 -17.30 11.44 19.69
C SER A 18 -15.81 11.18 19.41
N ALA A 19 -15.10 10.50 20.32
CA ALA A 19 -13.70 10.12 20.14
C ALA A 19 -13.54 9.16 18.95
N THR A 20 -14.42 8.15 18.83
CA THR A 20 -14.43 7.22 17.72
C THR A 20 -14.69 7.93 16.39
N ALA A 21 -15.65 8.87 16.35
CA ALA A 21 -15.96 9.64 15.15
C ALA A 21 -14.78 10.51 14.72
N ILE A 22 -14.10 11.17 15.65
CA ILE A 22 -12.92 12.00 15.37
C ILE A 22 -11.78 11.14 14.82
N LEU A 23 -11.46 10.02 15.47
CA LEU A 23 -10.40 9.09 15.03
C LEU A 23 -10.69 8.54 13.65
N THR A 24 -11.93 8.11 13.40
CA THR A 24 -12.36 7.60 12.09
C THR A 24 -12.23 8.67 11.02
N SER A 25 -12.62 9.91 11.31
CA SER A 25 -12.50 11.04 10.39
C SER A 25 -11.04 11.35 10.05
N ILE A 26 -10.16 11.39 11.03
CA ILE A 26 -8.73 11.63 10.84
C ILE A 26 -8.12 10.52 9.97
N PHE A 27 -8.44 9.27 10.28
CA PHE A 27 -7.94 8.12 9.53
C PHE A 27 -8.44 8.12 8.08
N TYR A 28 -9.75 8.38 7.89
CA TYR A 28 -10.35 8.47 6.57
C TYR A 28 -9.71 9.58 5.73
N GLN A 29 -9.48 10.75 6.31
CA GLN A 29 -8.83 11.86 5.63
C GLN A 29 -7.39 11.52 5.23
N ALA A 30 -6.63 10.94 6.13
CA ALA A 30 -5.26 10.49 5.85
C ALA A 30 -5.21 9.44 4.74
N LEU A 31 -6.19 8.52 4.71
CA LEU A 31 -6.31 7.52 3.66
C LEU A 31 -6.70 8.17 2.33
N ALA A 32 -7.66 9.10 2.33
CA ALA A 32 -8.08 9.83 1.14
C ALA A 32 -6.94 10.63 0.52
N ASP A 33 -6.12 11.29 1.33
CA ASP A 33 -4.94 12.03 0.88
C ASP A 33 -3.87 11.10 0.29
N SER A 34 -3.86 9.85 0.71
CA SER A 34 -2.89 8.84 0.26
C SER A 34 -3.37 8.07 -0.97
N ILE A 35 -4.62 8.24 -1.40
CA ILE A 35 -5.23 7.42 -2.45
C ILE A 35 -4.50 7.57 -3.79
N ILE A 36 -4.08 8.78 -4.14
CA ILE A 36 -3.35 9.04 -5.38
C ILE A 36 -2.01 8.30 -5.40
N TRP A 37 -1.33 8.27 -4.27
CA TRP A 37 -0.07 7.54 -4.12
C TRP A 37 -0.26 6.03 -4.24
N LEU A 38 -1.36 5.51 -3.69
CA LEU A 38 -1.74 4.10 -3.82
C LEU A 38 -2.04 3.73 -5.28
N VAL A 39 -2.74 4.59 -6.01
CA VAL A 39 -3.02 4.37 -7.44
C VAL A 39 -1.73 4.36 -8.25
N VAL A 40 -0.82 5.29 -8.01
CA VAL A 40 0.48 5.34 -8.68
C VAL A 40 1.30 4.07 -8.34
N ALA A 41 1.30 3.64 -7.09
CA ALA A 41 1.95 2.39 -6.68
C ALA A 41 1.39 1.18 -7.43
N ALA A 42 0.07 1.09 -7.55
CA ALA A 42 -0.60 0.02 -8.29
C ALA A 42 -0.18 0.00 -9.77
N VAL A 43 -0.11 1.16 -10.41
CA VAL A 43 0.36 1.28 -11.81
C VAL A 43 1.79 0.81 -11.95
N VAL A 44 2.69 1.22 -11.06
CA VAL A 44 4.11 0.81 -11.08
C VAL A 44 4.24 -0.71 -10.89
N ILE A 45 3.47 -1.30 -9.99
CA ILE A 45 3.46 -2.75 -9.75
C ILE A 45 2.97 -3.52 -10.99
N VAL A 46 1.94 -3.03 -11.66
CA VAL A 46 1.43 -3.63 -12.90
C VAL A 46 2.47 -3.52 -14.02
N CYS A 47 3.16 -2.41 -14.14
CA CYS A 47 4.25 -2.24 -15.10
C CYS A 47 5.41 -3.21 -14.81
N ASP A 48 5.79 -3.38 -13.55
CA ASP A 48 6.82 -4.34 -13.16
C ASP A 48 6.41 -5.78 -13.53
N LEU A 49 5.15 -6.14 -13.31
CA LEU A 49 4.60 -7.43 -13.74
C LEU A 49 4.70 -7.61 -15.24
N PHE A 50 4.32 -6.61 -16.01
CA PHE A 50 4.39 -6.65 -17.48
C PHE A 50 5.83 -6.86 -17.97
N PHE A 51 6.75 -6.03 -17.52
CA PHE A 51 8.16 -6.16 -17.91
C PHE A 51 8.78 -7.48 -17.43
N GLY A 52 8.41 -7.95 -16.25
CA GLY A 52 8.85 -9.25 -15.73
C GLY A 52 8.37 -10.41 -16.61
N CYS A 53 7.12 -10.38 -17.06
CA CYS A 53 6.57 -11.39 -17.98
C CYS A 53 7.25 -11.34 -19.34
N GLU A 54 7.49 -10.17 -19.90
CA GLU A 54 8.18 -10.02 -21.18
C GLU A 54 9.63 -10.49 -21.10
N ALA A 55 10.34 -10.16 -20.03
CA ALA A 55 11.70 -10.61 -19.79
C ALA A 55 11.77 -12.16 -19.68
N ALA A 56 10.81 -12.77 -19.00
CA ALA A 56 10.71 -14.23 -18.90
C ALA A 56 10.42 -14.88 -20.25
N ARG A 57 9.54 -14.29 -21.06
CA ARG A 57 9.27 -14.76 -22.43
C ARG A 57 10.52 -14.71 -23.30
N LYS A 58 11.30 -13.62 -23.23
CA LYS A 58 12.57 -13.50 -23.98
C LYS A 58 13.59 -14.58 -23.60
N ARG A 59 13.60 -15.01 -22.35
CA ARG A 59 14.47 -16.10 -21.88
C ARG A 59 13.97 -17.51 -22.29
N GLY A 60 12.80 -17.58 -22.93
CA GLY A 60 12.20 -18.85 -23.34
C GLY A 60 11.53 -19.60 -22.19
N GLU A 61 11.33 -18.95 -21.05
CA GLU A 61 10.64 -19.52 -19.90
C GLU A 61 9.12 -19.54 -20.13
N ARG A 62 8.47 -20.64 -19.71
CA ARG A 62 7.00 -20.70 -19.72
C ARG A 62 6.44 -19.83 -18.60
N VAL A 63 5.84 -18.71 -18.99
CA VAL A 63 5.19 -17.81 -18.05
C VAL A 63 3.83 -18.39 -17.65
N ARG A 64 3.71 -18.83 -16.41
CA ARG A 64 2.40 -19.16 -15.82
C ARG A 64 1.79 -17.89 -15.26
N ILE A 65 0.84 -17.32 -16.00
CA ILE A 65 0.15 -16.05 -15.64
C ILE A 65 -0.45 -16.15 -14.24
N SER A 66 -1.06 -17.27 -13.88
CA SER A 66 -1.66 -17.45 -12.55
C SER A 66 -0.63 -17.31 -11.40
N ARG A 67 0.58 -17.82 -11.60
CA ARG A 67 1.66 -17.72 -10.60
C ARG A 67 2.16 -16.29 -10.51
N ALA A 68 2.33 -15.62 -11.64
CA ALA A 68 2.76 -14.22 -11.71
C ALA A 68 1.73 -13.30 -11.03
N VAL A 69 0.46 -13.46 -11.34
CA VAL A 69 -0.65 -12.69 -10.73
C VAL A 69 -0.71 -12.92 -9.23
N ARG A 70 -0.62 -14.18 -8.77
CA ARG A 70 -0.62 -14.49 -7.33
C ARG A 70 0.53 -13.79 -6.60
N ARG A 71 1.74 -13.79 -7.18
CA ARG A 71 2.90 -13.09 -6.61
C ARG A 71 2.65 -11.59 -6.53
N THR A 72 2.09 -11.00 -7.59
CA THR A 72 1.76 -9.58 -7.64
C THR A 72 0.68 -9.21 -6.61
N VAL A 73 -0.37 -10.01 -6.48
CA VAL A 73 -1.42 -9.78 -5.47
C VAL A 73 -0.85 -9.85 -4.06
N ASN A 74 0.01 -10.82 -3.77
CA ASN A 74 0.67 -10.91 -2.46
C ASN A 74 1.50 -9.66 -2.16
N LYS A 75 2.25 -9.17 -3.14
CA LYS A 75 3.03 -7.94 -3.07
C LYS A 75 2.14 -6.72 -2.79
N MET A 76 1.02 -6.60 -3.50
CA MET A 76 0.05 -5.52 -3.28
C MET A 76 -0.54 -5.56 -1.87
N CYS A 77 -0.89 -6.75 -1.37
CA CYS A 77 -1.37 -6.92 0.00
C CYS A 77 -0.31 -6.52 1.04
N GLU A 78 0.92 -6.93 0.84
CA GLU A 78 2.05 -6.56 1.71
C GLU A 78 2.25 -5.05 1.75
N TYR A 79 2.28 -4.40 0.58
CA TYR A 79 2.44 -2.94 0.50
C TYR A 79 1.25 -2.20 1.10
N LEU A 80 0.03 -2.71 0.92
CA LEU A 80 -1.15 -2.13 1.56
C LEU A 80 -1.02 -2.17 3.08
N CYS A 81 -0.54 -3.29 3.65
CA CYS A 81 -0.26 -3.39 5.09
C CYS A 81 0.78 -2.38 5.55
N TRP A 82 1.87 -2.21 4.80
CA TRP A 82 2.90 -1.21 5.12
C TRP A 82 2.37 0.21 5.06
N VAL A 83 1.54 0.54 4.08
CA VAL A 83 0.91 1.86 3.95
C VAL A 83 -0.06 2.11 5.11
N MET A 84 -0.89 1.12 5.46
CA MET A 84 -1.81 1.24 6.61
C MET A 84 -1.03 1.44 7.92
N LEU A 85 0.06 0.72 8.11
CA LEU A 85 0.94 0.90 9.26
C LEU A 85 1.56 2.30 9.25
N GLY A 86 2.05 2.77 8.10
CA GLY A 86 2.62 4.10 7.95
C GLY A 86 1.63 5.23 8.27
N ILE A 87 0.39 5.10 7.81
CA ILE A 87 -0.68 6.06 8.12
C ILE A 87 -0.95 6.06 9.63
N THR A 88 -1.06 4.89 10.24
CA THR A 88 -1.30 4.76 11.68
C THR A 88 -0.18 5.40 12.51
N ILE A 89 1.07 5.12 12.16
CA ILE A 89 2.24 5.70 12.83
C ILE A 89 2.28 7.22 12.63
N SER A 90 2.01 7.71 11.42
CA SER A 90 2.03 9.14 11.13
C SER A 90 0.98 9.91 11.94
N ILE A 91 -0.19 9.32 12.14
CA ILE A 91 -1.24 9.89 13.00
C ILE A 91 -0.78 9.89 14.47
N GLY A 92 -0.21 8.77 14.94
CA GLY A 92 0.23 8.62 16.33
C GLY A 92 1.35 9.58 16.71
N PHE A 93 2.27 9.86 15.82
CA PHE A 93 3.38 10.81 16.04
C PHE A 93 3.10 12.23 15.53
N ALA A 94 1.93 12.46 14.93
CA ALA A 94 1.57 13.72 14.28
C ALA A 94 2.63 14.18 13.26
N ALA A 95 3.22 13.22 12.54
CA ALA A 95 4.30 13.45 11.58
C ALA A 95 3.91 12.91 10.20
N ASP A 96 3.29 13.73 9.38
CA ASP A 96 2.76 13.34 8.06
C ASP A 96 3.83 12.82 7.10
N TRP A 97 5.07 13.25 7.27
CA TRP A 97 6.17 12.85 6.41
C TRP A 97 6.51 11.36 6.50
N LEU A 98 6.16 10.68 7.61
CA LEU A 98 6.43 9.25 7.81
C LEU A 98 5.72 8.38 6.77
N LYS A 99 4.48 8.69 6.42
CA LYS A 99 3.75 7.95 5.38
C LYS A 99 4.42 8.09 4.01
N TYR A 100 4.93 9.28 3.69
CA TYR A 100 5.63 9.52 2.42
C TYR A 100 6.98 8.79 2.36
N LEU A 101 7.65 8.61 3.48
CA LEU A 101 8.87 7.79 3.56
C LEU A 101 8.59 6.34 3.16
N ILE A 102 7.49 5.77 3.63
CA ILE A 102 7.07 4.41 3.27
C ILE A 102 6.74 4.31 1.78
N PHE A 103 6.00 5.28 1.23
CA PHE A 103 5.75 5.34 -0.21
C PHE A 103 7.05 5.44 -1.02
N ALA A 104 8.00 6.24 -0.57
CA ALA A 104 9.30 6.37 -1.23
C ALA A 104 10.05 5.03 -1.26
N ILE A 105 10.02 4.25 -0.18
CA ILE A 105 10.62 2.92 -0.12
C ILE A 105 9.92 1.96 -1.09
N ILE A 106 8.59 1.95 -1.12
CA ILE A 106 7.80 1.11 -2.03
C ILE A 106 8.13 1.45 -3.48
N TYR A 107 8.08 2.73 -3.84
CA TYR A 107 8.40 3.18 -5.20
C TYR A 107 9.84 2.88 -5.59
N GLY A 108 10.78 3.08 -4.68
CA GLY A 108 12.19 2.76 -4.92
C GLY A 108 12.39 1.27 -5.24
N ASN A 109 11.76 0.39 -4.47
CA ASN A 109 11.82 -1.05 -4.68
C ASN A 109 11.19 -1.45 -6.03
N GLU A 110 10.00 -0.94 -6.33
CA GLU A 110 9.28 -1.31 -7.55
C GLU A 110 9.94 -0.72 -8.80
N LEU A 111 10.40 0.52 -8.76
CA LEU A 111 11.12 1.13 -9.86
C LEU A 111 12.46 0.44 -10.11
N SER A 112 13.17 0.04 -9.08
CA SER A 112 14.41 -0.74 -9.20
C SER A 112 14.15 -2.09 -9.87
N SER A 113 13.10 -2.78 -9.47
CA SER A 113 12.67 -4.05 -10.08
C SER A 113 12.27 -3.85 -11.54
N CYS A 114 11.49 -2.82 -11.82
CA CYS A 114 11.04 -2.46 -13.16
C CYS A 114 12.22 -2.14 -14.09
N LEU A 115 13.17 -1.35 -13.63
CA LEU A 115 14.40 -1.02 -14.38
C LEU A 115 15.26 -2.25 -14.61
N SER A 116 15.40 -3.12 -13.63
CA SER A 116 16.14 -4.38 -13.77
C SER A 116 15.51 -5.27 -14.84
N ASN A 117 14.20 -5.42 -14.85
CA ASN A 117 13.48 -6.19 -15.86
C ASN A 117 13.57 -5.54 -17.24
N TYR A 118 13.47 -4.23 -17.31
CA TYR A 118 13.63 -3.47 -18.54
C TYR A 118 15.05 -3.64 -19.14
N CYS A 119 16.08 -3.53 -18.31
CA CYS A 119 17.45 -3.77 -18.74
C CYS A 119 17.66 -5.19 -19.25
N LEU A 120 17.10 -6.20 -18.57
CA LEU A 120 17.14 -7.59 -19.03
C LEU A 120 16.45 -7.77 -20.39
N LEU A 121 15.36 -7.03 -20.63
CA LEU A 121 14.60 -7.08 -21.88
C LEU A 121 15.42 -6.58 -23.08
N TYR A 122 16.19 -5.51 -22.91
CA TYR A 122 16.93 -4.84 -23.99
C TYR A 122 18.40 -5.23 -24.07
N THR A 123 19.01 -5.71 -23.00
CA THR A 123 20.43 -6.05 -22.94
C THR A 123 20.70 -7.55 -22.91
N SER A 124 19.67 -8.37 -22.72
CA SER A 124 19.82 -9.82 -22.73
C SER A 124 20.22 -10.31 -24.13
N PRO A 125 21.27 -11.14 -24.28
CA PRO A 125 21.58 -11.73 -25.56
C PRO A 125 20.39 -12.58 -26.03
N SER A 126 20.15 -12.53 -27.35
CA SER A 126 19.06 -13.28 -27.98
C SER A 126 19.13 -14.75 -27.55
N PRO A 127 18.02 -15.39 -27.11
CA PRO A 127 18.02 -16.79 -26.74
C PRO A 127 18.39 -17.62 -27.96
N ARG A 128 19.37 -18.43 -27.77
CA ARG A 128 19.79 -19.41 -28.78
C ARG A 128 18.86 -20.61 -28.81
#